data_a9727258860c9a10a9c816b5a776cd98
#
_entry.id   a9727258860c9a10a9c816b5a776cd98
#
_cell.length_a   1.000
_cell.length_b   1.000
_cell.length_c   1.000
_cell.angle_alpha   90.00
_cell.angle_beta   90.00
_cell.angle_gamma   90.00
#
_symmetry.space_group_name_H-M   'P 1'
#
loop_
_entity.id
_entity.type
_entity.pdbx_description
1 polymer ?
#
loop_
_entity_poly.entity_id
_entity_poly.type
_entity_poly.pdbx_seq_one_letter_code
_entity_poly.pdbx_strand_id
1 'polypeptide(L)'
;MANRYPDIVFSVAVGNEATVDWTDHFVPVPHMIEYVRRVKQAVVQPVTFCENYVPWQDKLVDLVPELDFISLHTYPVWEYKHIHEAIDYTCENYDSVARRHPGKPVVITEAGWATSSNGRGMRAEHASQELQDLYYRDLLEWSRRAGVLTFVFEAFDEPWKGSPDPLEPEKHWGLFTVDRRPKLAMQTLYPELMSDAASSQIG
;
A
#
# COMPACT_ATOMS: atom_id res chain seq x y z
N MET A 1 3.51 -5.29 22.97
CA MET A 1 2.12 -4.82 22.71
C MET A 1 1.33 -5.89 21.93
N ALA A 2 1.81 -6.44 20.82
CA ALA A 2 1.11 -7.41 19.99
C ALA A 2 0.49 -8.57 20.80
N ASN A 3 1.29 -9.28 21.57
CA ASN A 3 0.83 -10.41 22.41
C ASN A 3 -0.22 -10.04 23.49
N ARG A 4 -0.32 -8.76 23.83
CA ARG A 4 -1.34 -8.27 24.79
C ARG A 4 -2.72 -8.11 24.15
N TYR A 5 -2.76 -7.97 22.83
CA TYR A 5 -4.00 -7.71 22.07
C TYR A 5 -4.09 -8.62 20.83
N PRO A 6 -4.08 -9.96 21.04
CA PRO A 6 -4.05 -10.92 19.93
C PRO A 6 -5.34 -10.87 19.07
N ASP A 7 -6.46 -10.44 19.65
CA ASP A 7 -7.73 -10.30 18.94
C ASP A 7 -7.80 -9.01 18.07
N ILE A 8 -6.84 -8.11 18.23
CA ILE A 8 -6.77 -6.83 17.48
C ILE A 8 -5.58 -6.83 16.54
N VAL A 9 -4.41 -7.28 17.02
CA VAL A 9 -3.18 -7.31 16.21
C VAL A 9 -3.14 -8.60 15.42
N PHE A 10 -3.50 -8.53 14.15
CA PHE A 10 -3.56 -9.66 13.24
C PHE A 10 -2.18 -10.18 12.84
N SER A 11 -1.25 -9.28 12.54
CA SER A 11 0.11 -9.61 12.12
C SER A 11 1.09 -8.51 12.51
N VAL A 12 2.40 -8.80 12.41
CA VAL A 12 3.47 -7.84 12.69
C VAL A 12 4.39 -7.74 11.47
N ALA A 13 4.57 -6.53 10.95
CA ALA A 13 5.57 -6.24 9.93
C ALA A 13 6.90 -5.81 10.58
N VAL A 14 8.00 -6.36 10.07
CA VAL A 14 9.36 -6.03 10.50
C VAL A 14 10.03 -5.15 9.45
N GLY A 15 9.77 -3.86 9.53
CA GLY A 15 10.29 -2.88 8.56
C GLY A 15 9.35 -2.67 7.35
N ASN A 16 9.65 -1.60 6.63
CA ASN A 16 8.90 -1.13 5.48
C ASN A 16 9.87 -0.54 4.46
N GLU A 17 9.88 -1.06 3.21
CA GLU A 17 10.73 -0.62 2.11
C GLU A 17 12.20 -0.37 2.50
N ALA A 18 12.74 -1.24 3.34
CA ALA A 18 14.07 -1.07 3.91
C ALA A 18 15.18 -1.73 3.09
N THR A 19 14.88 -2.35 1.95
CA THR A 19 15.89 -3.01 1.11
C THR A 19 15.98 -2.44 -0.30
N VAL A 20 15.20 -1.42 -0.63
CA VAL A 20 15.24 -0.69 -1.91
C VAL A 20 16.28 0.43 -1.89
N ASP A 21 16.76 0.84 -3.07
CA ASP A 21 17.89 1.76 -3.18
C ASP A 21 17.50 3.24 -2.95
N TRP A 22 16.20 3.55 -2.97
CA TRP A 22 15.68 4.91 -2.73
C TRP A 22 15.36 5.21 -1.26
N THR A 23 15.50 4.21 -0.36
CA THR A 23 15.24 4.43 1.07
C THR A 23 16.44 5.08 1.77
N ASP A 24 16.17 5.91 2.78
CA ASP A 24 17.19 6.52 3.65
C ASP A 24 17.53 5.66 4.90
N HIS A 25 16.83 4.53 5.06
CA HIS A 25 16.98 3.58 6.19
C HIS A 25 17.28 2.16 5.71
N PHE A 26 18.17 2.03 4.73
CA PHE A 26 18.55 0.75 4.14
C PHE A 26 19.07 -0.27 5.16
N VAL A 27 18.52 -1.49 5.10
CA VAL A 27 18.94 -2.63 5.91
C VAL A 27 19.39 -3.78 5.00
N PRO A 28 20.63 -4.28 5.14
CA PRO A 28 21.08 -5.47 4.42
C PRO A 28 20.20 -6.69 4.72
N VAL A 29 19.92 -7.52 3.71
CA VAL A 29 19.04 -8.69 3.84
C VAL A 29 19.44 -9.64 4.99
N PRO A 30 20.75 -9.96 5.23
CA PRO A 30 21.13 -10.77 6.38
C PRO A 30 20.68 -10.18 7.73
N HIS A 31 20.78 -8.87 7.91
CA HIS A 31 20.31 -8.21 9.13
C HIS A 31 18.77 -8.21 9.22
N MET A 32 18.08 -8.05 8.09
CA MET A 32 16.61 -8.16 8.08
C MET A 32 16.15 -9.56 8.50
N ILE A 33 16.83 -10.61 8.04
CA ILE A 33 16.60 -11.99 8.49
C ILE A 33 16.76 -12.13 10.01
N GLU A 34 17.80 -11.55 10.57
CA GLU A 34 18.02 -11.55 12.03
C GLU A 34 16.90 -10.84 12.78
N TYR A 35 16.45 -9.68 12.28
CA TYR A 35 15.36 -8.92 12.89
C TYR A 35 14.03 -9.68 12.82
N VAL A 36 13.70 -10.27 11.69
CA VAL A 36 12.49 -11.10 11.53
C VAL A 36 12.52 -12.28 12.51
N ARG A 37 13.63 -13.02 12.60
CA ARG A 37 13.78 -14.13 13.54
C ARG A 37 13.57 -13.70 14.99
N ARG A 38 14.14 -12.56 15.39
CA ARG A 38 13.99 -12.02 16.75
C ARG A 38 12.53 -11.65 17.04
N VAL A 39 11.82 -11.04 16.08
CA VAL A 39 10.42 -10.69 16.26
C VAL A 39 9.56 -11.96 16.31
N LYS A 40 9.78 -12.94 15.44
CA LYS A 40 9.06 -14.23 15.49
C LYS A 40 9.21 -14.98 16.81
N GLN A 41 10.35 -14.88 17.46
CA GLN A 41 10.55 -15.45 18.81
C GLN A 41 9.79 -14.69 19.90
N ALA A 42 9.44 -13.43 19.67
CA ALA A 42 8.84 -12.54 20.66
C ALA A 42 7.33 -12.38 20.56
N VAL A 43 6.72 -12.74 19.41
CA VAL A 43 5.28 -12.57 19.15
C VAL A 43 4.61 -13.89 18.75
N VAL A 44 3.29 -13.97 18.98
CA VAL A 44 2.48 -15.12 18.57
C VAL A 44 1.79 -14.88 17.21
N GLN A 45 1.75 -13.63 16.76
CA GLN A 45 1.15 -13.24 15.50
C GLN A 45 2.03 -13.64 14.31
N PRO A 46 1.44 -13.88 13.13
CA PRO A 46 2.17 -14.01 11.88
C PRO A 46 3.09 -12.80 11.64
N VAL A 47 4.28 -13.05 11.12
CA VAL A 47 5.31 -12.03 10.88
C VAL A 47 5.59 -11.91 9.38
N THR A 48 5.67 -10.68 8.91
CA THR A 48 6.00 -10.33 7.53
C THR A 48 7.05 -9.22 7.46
N PHE A 49 7.47 -8.91 6.25
CA PHE A 49 8.24 -7.72 5.88
C PHE A 49 7.55 -7.06 4.69
N CYS A 50 7.37 -5.74 4.75
CA CYS A 50 6.71 -4.97 3.70
C CYS A 50 7.73 -4.41 2.71
N GLU A 51 7.59 -4.72 1.41
CA GLU A 51 8.55 -4.28 0.41
C GLU A 51 7.92 -4.15 -0.98
N ASN A 52 8.52 -3.33 -1.83
CA ASN A 52 8.20 -3.24 -3.25
C ASN A 52 8.25 -4.62 -3.92
N TYR A 53 7.46 -4.82 -4.96
CA TYR A 53 7.36 -6.12 -5.67
C TYR A 53 8.69 -6.57 -6.31
N VAL A 54 9.58 -5.65 -6.69
CA VAL A 54 10.83 -5.97 -7.38
C VAL A 54 11.81 -6.77 -6.52
N PRO A 55 12.15 -6.36 -5.27
CA PRO A 55 13.04 -7.15 -4.42
C PRO A 55 12.59 -8.58 -4.16
N TRP A 56 11.30 -8.87 -4.19
CA TRP A 56 10.76 -10.23 -4.02
C TRP A 56 11.11 -11.17 -5.16
N GLN A 57 11.57 -10.66 -6.31
CA GLN A 57 11.92 -11.51 -7.47
C GLN A 57 13.25 -12.25 -7.26
N ASP A 58 14.24 -11.63 -6.58
CA ASP A 58 15.52 -12.28 -6.31
C ASP A 58 16.18 -11.83 -4.99
N LYS A 59 16.28 -10.52 -4.71
CA LYS A 59 17.01 -9.96 -3.57
C LYS A 59 16.56 -10.52 -2.22
N LEU A 60 15.26 -10.79 -2.06
CA LEU A 60 14.64 -11.25 -0.80
C LEU A 60 14.36 -12.75 -0.74
N VAL A 61 14.83 -13.54 -1.69
CA VAL A 61 14.57 -14.98 -1.74
C VAL A 61 14.98 -15.68 -0.44
N ASP A 62 16.11 -15.29 0.14
CA ASP A 62 16.60 -15.86 1.41
C ASP A 62 15.79 -15.42 2.63
N LEU A 63 15.05 -14.31 2.54
CA LEU A 63 14.17 -13.83 3.60
C LEU A 63 12.82 -14.57 3.61
N VAL A 64 12.32 -14.99 2.46
CA VAL A 64 10.98 -15.59 2.31
C VAL A 64 10.74 -16.80 3.23
N PRO A 65 11.68 -17.73 3.44
CA PRO A 65 11.48 -18.84 4.39
C PRO A 65 11.20 -18.40 5.83
N GLU A 66 11.71 -17.25 6.22
CA GLU A 66 11.56 -16.72 7.59
C GLU A 66 10.21 -16.06 7.84
N LEU A 67 9.49 -15.68 6.78
CA LEU A 67 8.21 -15.00 6.86
C LEU A 67 7.03 -15.97 6.89
N ASP A 68 5.92 -15.56 7.48
CA ASP A 68 4.68 -16.30 7.44
C ASP A 68 3.89 -16.01 6.14
N PHE A 69 4.01 -14.80 5.62
CA PHE A 69 3.49 -14.37 4.32
C PHE A 69 4.34 -13.22 3.75
N ILE A 70 4.23 -12.99 2.45
CA ILE A 70 4.88 -11.88 1.75
C ILE A 70 3.95 -10.68 1.73
N SER A 71 4.47 -9.50 2.08
CA SER A 71 3.79 -8.22 1.97
C SER A 71 4.36 -7.41 0.81
N LEU A 72 3.52 -7.16 -0.18
CA LEU A 72 3.89 -6.56 -1.46
C LEU A 72 3.33 -5.14 -1.58
N HIS A 73 4.16 -4.21 -2.04
CA HIS A 73 3.75 -2.86 -2.46
C HIS A 73 3.79 -2.73 -3.97
N THR A 74 2.77 -2.08 -4.55
CA THR A 74 2.68 -1.82 -5.99
C THR A 74 1.95 -0.51 -6.27
N TYR A 75 2.59 0.34 -7.07
CA TYR A 75 2.09 1.68 -7.40
C TYR A 75 2.23 1.95 -8.90
N PRO A 76 1.25 1.56 -9.72
CA PRO A 76 1.33 1.74 -11.17
C PRO A 76 1.62 3.16 -11.61
N VAL A 77 1.10 4.16 -10.88
CA VAL A 77 1.27 5.58 -11.22
C VAL A 77 2.72 6.06 -11.06
N TRP A 78 3.50 5.52 -10.11
CA TRP A 78 4.95 5.77 -9.98
C TRP A 78 5.76 5.19 -11.14
N GLU A 79 5.24 4.11 -11.74
CA GLU A 79 5.83 3.45 -12.92
C GLU A 79 5.31 4.04 -14.24
N TYR A 80 4.76 5.26 -14.18
CA TYR A 80 4.22 5.99 -15.33
C TYR A 80 3.12 5.26 -16.11
N LYS A 81 2.44 4.29 -15.49
CA LYS A 81 1.33 3.58 -16.12
C LYS A 81 0.13 4.49 -16.27
N HIS A 82 -0.53 4.39 -17.43
CA HIS A 82 -1.82 5.01 -17.64
C HIS A 82 -2.90 4.27 -16.85
N ILE A 83 -3.98 4.97 -16.49
CA ILE A 83 -5.06 4.38 -15.68
C ILE A 83 -5.62 3.09 -16.28
N HIS A 84 -5.71 2.98 -17.60
CA HIS A 84 -6.21 1.78 -18.31
C HIS A 84 -5.24 0.58 -18.27
N GLU A 85 -4.00 0.79 -17.86
CA GLU A 85 -2.98 -0.27 -17.67
C GLU A 85 -2.81 -0.61 -16.18
N ALA A 86 -3.35 0.21 -15.29
CA ALA A 86 -3.00 0.21 -13.88
C ALA A 86 -3.37 -1.10 -13.18
N ILE A 87 -4.58 -1.59 -13.41
CA ILE A 87 -5.03 -2.84 -12.76
C ILE A 87 -4.28 -4.05 -13.31
N ASP A 88 -4.07 -4.13 -14.61
CA ASP A 88 -3.31 -5.24 -15.22
C ASP A 88 -1.88 -5.25 -14.69
N TYR A 89 -1.25 -4.08 -14.57
CA TYR A 89 0.09 -3.94 -13.99
C TYR A 89 0.13 -4.38 -12.52
N THR A 90 -0.87 -4.00 -11.72
CA THR A 90 -0.98 -4.47 -10.33
C THR A 90 -1.11 -6.00 -10.26
N CYS A 91 -1.96 -6.59 -11.12
CA CYS A 91 -2.13 -8.03 -11.21
C CYS A 91 -0.83 -8.74 -11.62
N GLU A 92 -0.12 -8.21 -12.63
CA GLU A 92 1.16 -8.77 -13.08
C GLU A 92 2.22 -8.74 -11.98
N ASN A 93 2.31 -7.65 -11.21
CA ASN A 93 3.25 -7.54 -10.10
C ASN A 93 2.93 -8.56 -9.01
N TYR A 94 1.65 -8.68 -8.61
CA TYR A 94 1.20 -9.70 -7.67
C TYR A 94 1.50 -11.11 -8.16
N ASP A 95 1.09 -11.44 -9.37
CA ASP A 95 1.27 -12.75 -9.97
C ASP A 95 2.74 -13.13 -10.12
N SER A 96 3.60 -12.16 -10.44
CA SER A 96 5.04 -12.39 -10.56
C SER A 96 5.64 -12.87 -9.25
N VAL A 97 5.27 -12.24 -8.14
CA VAL A 97 5.73 -12.63 -6.79
C VAL A 97 5.11 -13.95 -6.35
N ALA A 98 3.81 -14.14 -6.56
CA ALA A 98 3.11 -15.38 -6.20
C ALA A 98 3.67 -16.61 -6.96
N ARG A 99 3.97 -16.46 -8.27
CA ARG A 99 4.60 -17.51 -9.05
C ARG A 99 6.04 -17.78 -8.64
N ARG A 100 6.77 -16.74 -8.23
CA ARG A 100 8.16 -16.87 -7.76
C ARG A 100 8.27 -17.65 -6.46
N HIS A 101 7.26 -17.54 -5.59
CA HIS A 101 7.25 -18.12 -4.25
C HIS A 101 6.01 -19.03 -4.03
N PRO A 102 5.91 -20.16 -4.76
CA PRO A 102 4.75 -21.03 -4.68
C PRO A 102 4.59 -21.58 -3.25
N GLY A 103 3.35 -21.53 -2.75
CA GLY A 103 3.02 -21.99 -1.39
C GLY A 103 3.24 -20.96 -0.28
N LYS A 104 3.83 -19.77 -0.57
CA LYS A 104 3.88 -18.66 0.37
C LYS A 104 2.71 -17.72 0.09
N PRO A 105 1.82 -17.43 1.04
CA PRO A 105 0.76 -16.46 0.86
C PRO A 105 1.35 -15.08 0.52
N VAL A 106 0.69 -14.36 -0.39
CA VAL A 106 1.06 -12.99 -0.78
C VAL A 106 -0.11 -12.07 -0.49
N VAL A 107 0.17 -10.94 0.15
CA VAL A 107 -0.79 -9.89 0.50
C VAL A 107 -0.29 -8.58 -0.11
N ILE A 108 -1.16 -7.79 -0.71
CA ILE A 108 -0.83 -6.43 -1.09
C ILE A 108 -1.03 -5.54 0.14
N THR A 109 0.06 -5.06 0.71
CA THR A 109 0.03 -4.20 1.90
C THR A 109 0.02 -2.72 1.57
N GLU A 110 0.39 -2.37 0.34
CA GLU A 110 0.19 -1.02 -0.20
C GLU A 110 -0.11 -1.07 -1.70
N ALA A 111 -1.19 -0.43 -2.07
CA ALA A 111 -1.52 -0.03 -3.44
C ALA A 111 -2.30 1.28 -3.40
N GLY A 112 -2.00 2.20 -4.31
CA GLY A 112 -2.61 3.51 -4.25
C GLY A 112 -2.55 4.29 -5.57
N TRP A 113 -3.26 5.42 -5.58
CA TRP A 113 -3.29 6.39 -6.67
C TRP A 113 -3.37 7.80 -6.10
N ALA A 114 -2.38 8.66 -6.38
CA ALA A 114 -2.38 10.03 -5.91
C ALA A 114 -3.37 10.91 -6.66
N THR A 115 -3.96 11.89 -5.97
CA THR A 115 -4.96 12.80 -6.55
C THR A 115 -4.39 14.14 -7.03
N SER A 116 -3.09 14.39 -6.81
CA SER A 116 -2.37 15.56 -7.29
C SER A 116 -0.93 15.20 -7.58
N SER A 117 -0.29 15.92 -8.51
CA SER A 117 1.12 15.80 -8.81
C SER A 117 1.67 17.11 -9.40
N ASN A 118 2.91 17.42 -9.02
CA ASN A 118 3.72 18.51 -9.60
C ASN A 118 4.54 18.06 -10.83
N GLY A 119 4.31 16.85 -11.32
CA GLY A 119 5.05 16.27 -12.46
C GLY A 119 6.34 15.54 -12.09
N ARG A 120 6.73 15.49 -10.81
CA ARG A 120 7.91 14.74 -10.33
C ARG A 120 7.49 13.33 -9.93
N GLY A 121 8.13 12.31 -10.53
CA GLY A 121 7.85 10.91 -10.25
C GLY A 121 6.56 10.37 -10.85
N MET A 122 5.56 11.19 -11.08
CA MET A 122 4.36 10.85 -11.86
C MET A 122 3.88 12.07 -12.65
N ARG A 123 3.26 11.84 -13.80
CA ARG A 123 2.75 12.91 -14.65
C ARG A 123 1.56 13.59 -13.98
N ALA A 124 1.50 14.94 -14.06
CA ALA A 124 0.42 15.72 -13.46
C ALA A 124 -0.97 15.31 -13.98
N GLU A 125 -1.08 15.01 -15.27
CA GLU A 125 -2.31 14.56 -15.91
C GLU A 125 -2.78 13.15 -15.48
N HIS A 126 -1.92 12.39 -14.81
CA HIS A 126 -2.26 11.08 -14.26
C HIS A 126 -2.74 11.16 -12.80
N ALA A 127 -2.77 12.33 -12.19
CA ALA A 127 -3.15 12.51 -10.79
C ALA A 127 -4.47 13.29 -10.70
N SER A 128 -5.55 12.60 -10.33
CA SER A 128 -6.85 13.23 -10.04
C SER A 128 -7.72 12.33 -9.17
N GLN A 129 -8.79 12.90 -8.59
CA GLN A 129 -9.75 12.12 -7.80
C GLN A 129 -10.54 11.13 -8.67
N GLU A 130 -10.81 11.47 -9.93
CA GLU A 130 -11.51 10.60 -10.89
C GLU A 130 -10.66 9.36 -11.22
N LEU A 131 -9.36 9.56 -11.43
CA LEU A 131 -8.44 8.44 -11.70
C LEU A 131 -8.18 7.60 -10.45
N GLN A 132 -8.13 8.21 -9.27
CA GLN A 132 -8.07 7.50 -8.00
C GLN A 132 -9.32 6.63 -7.80
N ASP A 133 -10.53 7.16 -8.03
CA ASP A 133 -11.78 6.42 -7.93
C ASP A 133 -11.81 5.23 -8.88
N LEU A 134 -11.42 5.44 -10.14
CA LEU A 134 -11.37 4.36 -11.13
C LEU A 134 -10.40 3.25 -10.71
N TYR A 135 -9.17 3.61 -10.32
CA TYR A 135 -8.18 2.64 -9.88
C TYR A 135 -8.67 1.81 -8.69
N TYR A 136 -9.25 2.46 -7.67
CA TYR A 136 -9.71 1.74 -6.49
C TYR A 136 -10.92 0.83 -6.75
N ARG A 137 -11.82 1.21 -7.61
CA ARG A 137 -12.93 0.33 -8.02
C ARG A 137 -12.41 -0.94 -8.69
N ASP A 138 -11.50 -0.78 -9.65
CA ASP A 138 -10.91 -1.91 -10.36
C ASP A 138 -10.06 -2.79 -9.42
N LEU A 139 -9.26 -2.17 -8.54
CA LEU A 139 -8.46 -2.86 -7.53
C LEU A 139 -9.31 -3.69 -6.57
N LEU A 140 -10.38 -3.11 -6.02
CA LEU A 140 -11.26 -3.79 -5.07
C LEU A 140 -12.08 -4.90 -5.73
N GLU A 141 -12.52 -4.71 -6.97
CA GLU A 141 -13.19 -5.75 -7.74
C GLU A 141 -12.26 -6.94 -7.98
N TRP A 142 -11.04 -6.69 -8.46
CA TRP A 142 -10.05 -7.74 -8.65
C TRP A 142 -9.68 -8.44 -7.34
N SER A 143 -9.40 -7.68 -6.27
CA SER A 143 -9.05 -8.20 -4.95
C SER A 143 -10.10 -9.20 -4.44
N ARG A 144 -11.40 -8.83 -4.51
CA ARG A 144 -12.51 -9.71 -4.13
C ARG A 144 -12.60 -10.96 -4.99
N ARG A 145 -12.49 -10.81 -6.31
CA ARG A 145 -12.58 -11.93 -7.27
C ARG A 145 -11.40 -12.89 -7.13
N ALA A 146 -10.20 -12.37 -6.94
CA ALA A 146 -8.98 -13.16 -6.79
C ALA A 146 -8.79 -13.73 -5.37
N GLY A 147 -9.55 -13.24 -4.38
CA GLY A 147 -9.38 -13.62 -2.98
C GLY A 147 -8.06 -13.09 -2.38
N VAL A 148 -7.54 -11.98 -2.88
CA VAL A 148 -6.28 -11.37 -2.45
C VAL A 148 -6.57 -10.28 -1.43
N LEU A 149 -6.04 -10.42 -0.21
CA LEU A 149 -6.12 -9.35 0.79
C LEU A 149 -5.29 -8.15 0.31
N THR A 150 -5.93 -6.99 0.24
CA THR A 150 -5.31 -5.76 -0.27
C THR A 150 -5.60 -4.60 0.68
N PHE A 151 -4.55 -3.90 1.08
CA PHE A 151 -4.63 -2.64 1.81
C PHE A 151 -4.34 -1.49 0.85
N VAL A 152 -5.15 -0.44 0.95
CA VAL A 152 -5.00 0.75 0.11
C VAL A 152 -4.17 1.82 0.82
N PHE A 153 -3.32 2.50 0.08
CA PHE A 153 -2.50 3.59 0.56
C PHE A 153 -3.05 4.91 -0.01
N GLU A 154 -3.60 5.81 0.83
CA GLU A 154 -3.68 5.73 2.27
C GLU A 154 -5.00 6.33 2.78
N ALA A 155 -5.25 6.37 4.09
CA ALA A 155 -6.52 6.86 4.63
C ALA A 155 -6.69 8.38 4.45
N PHE A 156 -5.67 9.17 4.80
CA PHE A 156 -5.74 10.64 4.82
C PHE A 156 -4.60 11.27 4.04
N ASP A 157 -4.85 12.43 3.43
CA ASP A 157 -3.79 13.27 2.90
C ASP A 157 -2.82 13.72 4.00
N GLU A 158 -1.53 13.72 3.67
CA GLU A 158 -0.44 14.05 4.60
C GLU A 158 0.34 15.30 4.14
N PRO A 159 -0.15 16.53 4.42
CA PRO A 159 0.43 17.77 3.89
C PRO A 159 1.88 18.03 4.32
N TRP A 160 2.38 17.30 5.31
CA TRP A 160 3.77 17.39 5.80
C TRP A 160 4.75 16.49 5.03
N LYS A 161 4.28 15.55 4.20
CA LYS A 161 5.09 14.58 3.46
C LYS A 161 5.78 15.19 2.25
N GLY A 162 6.92 14.60 1.86
CA GLY A 162 7.65 14.97 0.65
C GLY A 162 8.25 16.39 0.66
N SER A 163 8.27 17.04 -0.49
CA SER A 163 8.84 18.38 -0.67
C SER A 163 7.92 19.50 -0.17
N PRO A 164 8.41 20.77 -0.04
CA PRO A 164 7.55 21.91 0.28
C PRO A 164 6.47 22.25 -0.76
N ASP A 165 6.57 21.71 -1.97
CA ASP A 165 5.61 21.95 -3.04
C ASP A 165 4.20 21.48 -2.62
N PRO A 166 3.16 22.32 -2.71
CA PRO A 166 1.80 21.93 -2.34
C PRO A 166 1.21 20.84 -3.28
N LEU A 167 1.72 20.69 -4.50
CA LEU A 167 1.29 19.68 -5.46
C LEU A 167 2.15 18.40 -5.41
N GLU A 168 3.03 18.27 -4.43
CA GLU A 168 3.84 17.07 -4.22
C GLU A 168 2.96 15.83 -4.08
N PRO A 169 3.13 14.79 -4.91
CA PRO A 169 2.28 13.59 -4.88
C PRO A 169 2.16 12.94 -3.51
N GLU A 170 3.26 12.91 -2.75
CA GLU A 170 3.31 12.31 -1.41
C GLU A 170 2.31 12.89 -0.41
N LYS A 171 1.74 14.07 -0.70
CA LYS A 171 0.73 14.73 0.13
C LYS A 171 -0.70 14.33 -0.18
N HIS A 172 -0.94 13.60 -1.28
CA HIS A 172 -2.25 13.48 -1.91
C HIS A 172 -2.72 12.04 -2.19
N TRP A 173 -2.22 11.07 -1.43
CA TRP A 173 -2.62 9.66 -1.54
C TRP A 173 -3.93 9.34 -0.83
N GLY A 174 -4.34 10.17 0.12
CA GLY A 174 -5.48 9.91 0.99
C GLY A 174 -6.78 9.62 0.24
N LEU A 175 -7.58 8.72 0.80
CA LEU A 175 -9.00 8.53 0.46
C LEU A 175 -9.86 9.67 1.05
N PHE A 176 -9.35 10.30 2.08
CA PHE A 176 -9.91 11.49 2.71
C PHE A 176 -8.87 12.62 2.67
N THR A 177 -9.36 13.85 2.66
CA THR A 177 -8.49 15.01 2.88
C THR A 177 -7.93 15.03 4.31
N VAL A 178 -6.95 15.90 4.57
CA VAL A 178 -6.43 16.13 5.92
C VAL A 178 -7.55 16.53 6.92
N ASP A 179 -8.59 17.22 6.46
CA ASP A 179 -9.78 17.61 7.24
C ASP A 179 -10.83 16.50 7.32
N ARG A 180 -10.48 15.26 6.93
CA ARG A 180 -11.36 14.08 6.95
C ARG A 180 -12.59 14.17 6.04
N ARG A 181 -12.53 14.99 4.99
CA ARG A 181 -13.58 15.02 3.97
C ARG A 181 -13.36 13.88 2.99
N PRO A 182 -14.39 13.06 2.69
CA PRO A 182 -14.25 11.97 1.75
C PRO A 182 -13.95 12.49 0.34
N LYS A 183 -12.93 11.95 -0.32
CA LYS A 183 -12.67 12.17 -1.74
C LYS A 183 -13.61 11.33 -2.59
N LEU A 184 -13.59 11.54 -3.92
CA LEU A 184 -14.51 10.91 -4.87
C LEU A 184 -14.57 9.38 -4.71
N ALA A 185 -13.43 8.70 -4.56
CA ALA A 185 -13.39 7.26 -4.37
C ALA A 185 -14.23 6.79 -3.17
N MET A 186 -14.16 7.52 -2.05
CA MET A 186 -14.96 7.21 -0.86
C MET A 186 -16.44 7.57 -1.04
N GLN A 187 -16.73 8.66 -1.75
CA GLN A 187 -18.12 9.06 -2.05
C GLN A 187 -18.80 8.05 -2.98
N THR A 188 -18.06 7.49 -3.93
CA THR A 188 -18.56 6.47 -4.86
C THR A 188 -18.76 5.12 -4.18
N LEU A 189 -17.81 4.69 -3.35
CA LEU A 189 -17.85 3.38 -2.67
C LEU A 189 -18.82 3.36 -1.48
N TYR A 190 -18.99 4.51 -0.81
CA TYR A 190 -19.77 4.68 0.42
C TYR A 190 -20.61 5.95 0.38
N PRO A 191 -21.68 6.00 -0.44
CA PRO A 191 -22.51 7.19 -0.61
C PRO A 191 -23.14 7.71 0.69
N GLU A 192 -23.31 6.86 1.68
CA GLU A 192 -23.82 7.21 3.02
C GLU A 192 -22.95 8.22 3.75
N LEU A 193 -21.64 8.25 3.47
CA LEU A 193 -20.73 9.25 4.06
C LEU A 193 -21.06 10.70 3.66
N MET A 194 -21.77 10.87 2.54
CA MET A 194 -22.21 12.18 2.08
C MET A 194 -23.44 12.72 2.84
N SER A 195 -24.31 11.83 3.34
CA SER A 195 -25.51 12.22 4.09
C SER A 195 -25.18 12.74 5.49
N ASP A 196 -24.15 12.19 6.14
CA ASP A 196 -23.75 12.57 7.50
C ASP A 196 -23.00 13.92 7.53
N ALA A 197 -22.29 14.28 6.45
CA ALA A 197 -21.64 15.58 6.32
C ALA A 197 -22.63 16.75 6.20
N ALA A 198 -23.82 16.50 5.65
CA ALA A 198 -24.89 17.50 5.57
C ALA A 198 -25.61 17.72 6.91
N SER A 199 -25.63 16.70 7.75
CA SER A 199 -26.31 16.75 9.07
C SER A 199 -25.49 17.45 10.14
N SER A 200 -24.16 17.51 10.00
CA SER A 200 -23.25 18.13 10.99
C SER A 200 -23.03 19.63 10.80
N GLN A 201 -23.63 20.25 9.78
CA GLN A 201 -23.59 21.72 9.55
C GLN A 201 -24.81 22.48 10.12
N ILE A 202 -25.73 21.78 10.80
CA ILE A 202 -26.94 22.37 11.40
C ILE A 202 -26.87 22.14 12.93
N GLY A 203 -25.75 22.56 13.54
CA GLY A 203 -25.58 22.51 14.98
C GLY A 203 -24.77 23.70 15.46
#